data_91851248708425f5cb50335ccd99ff8b
#
_entry.id   91851248708425f5cb50335ccd99ff8b
#
_cell.length_a   1.000
_cell.length_b   1.000
_cell.length_c   1.000
_cell.angle_alpha   90.00
_cell.angle_beta   90.00
_cell.angle_gamma   90.00
#
_symmetry.space_group_name_H-M   'P 1'
#
loop_
_entity.id
_entity.type
_entity.pdbx_description
1 polymer ?
#
loop_
_entity_poly.entity_id
_entity_poly.type
_entity_poly.pdbx_seq_one_letter_code
_entity_poly.pdbx_strand_id
1 'polypeptide(L)'
;MHVINVDFQRLSDMAVPDLLGELGVYVLWDGLAKARPTYIGEGNILRRLVDHDDRFAWPLDGFVSVLSSPQRPWQRAKTAGTIVEAMLLRVAKHTDRAPSVNVAPGQLRALDDIFRQHGTVRINVFGMDPLRPPEESSCIEGTKRIVLHELSDGGIEVDHEWGRRRVRH
;
A
#
# COMPACT_ATOMS: atom_id res chain seq x y z
N MET A 1 -12.09 -1.03 -17.11
CA MET A 1 -11.74 -0.91 -15.67
C MET A 1 -10.67 -1.92 -15.34
N HIS A 2 -9.54 -1.47 -14.80
CA HIS A 2 -8.42 -2.31 -14.38
C HIS A 2 -8.63 -2.70 -12.90
N VAL A 3 -8.60 -4.00 -12.58
CA VAL A 3 -8.84 -4.48 -11.21
C VAL A 3 -7.60 -5.17 -10.66
N ILE A 4 -7.16 -4.75 -9.46
CA ILE A 4 -6.03 -5.33 -8.74
C ILE A 4 -6.54 -5.81 -7.37
N ASN A 5 -6.27 -7.06 -7.06
CA ASN A 5 -6.55 -7.63 -5.74
C ASN A 5 -5.26 -7.66 -4.93
N VAL A 6 -5.32 -7.17 -3.70
CA VAL A 6 -4.21 -7.18 -2.73
C VAL A 6 -4.69 -7.79 -1.42
N ASP A 7 -3.94 -8.76 -0.94
CA ASP A 7 -4.20 -9.46 0.33
C ASP A 7 -3.03 -9.19 1.26
N PHE A 8 -3.25 -8.31 2.26
CA PHE A 8 -2.22 -7.96 3.20
C PHE A 8 -2.13 -8.94 4.35
N GLN A 9 -0.93 -9.46 4.56
CA GLN A 9 -0.57 -10.31 5.70
C GLN A 9 0.41 -9.56 6.58
N ARG A 10 0.39 -9.83 7.88
CA ARG A 10 1.34 -9.24 8.82
C ARG A 10 2.74 -9.80 8.55
N LEU A 11 3.71 -8.92 8.49
CA LEU A 11 5.10 -9.28 8.19
C LEU A 11 5.66 -10.31 9.17
N SER A 12 5.38 -10.15 10.46
CA SER A 12 5.83 -11.08 11.52
C SER A 12 5.24 -12.49 11.41
N ASP A 13 4.16 -12.67 10.64
CA ASP A 13 3.52 -13.98 10.42
C ASP A 13 4.07 -14.68 9.16
N MET A 14 4.96 -14.03 8.41
CA MET A 14 5.51 -14.55 7.17
C MET A 14 6.91 -15.15 7.38
N ALA A 15 7.19 -16.27 6.71
CA ALA A 15 8.52 -16.84 6.68
C ALA A 15 9.38 -16.20 5.57
N VAL A 16 10.67 -16.05 5.80
CA VAL A 16 11.62 -15.50 4.81
C VAL A 16 11.55 -16.22 3.46
N PRO A 17 11.46 -17.56 3.37
CA PRO A 17 11.32 -18.27 2.10
C PRO A 17 10.10 -17.86 1.29
N ASP A 18 9.01 -17.44 1.93
CA ASP A 18 7.77 -17.02 1.25
C ASP A 18 7.93 -15.66 0.54
N LEU A 19 8.96 -14.90 0.90
CA LEU A 19 9.26 -13.58 0.33
C LEU A 19 10.40 -13.59 -0.69
N LEU A 20 11.10 -14.72 -0.80
CA LEU A 20 12.29 -14.81 -1.64
C LEU A 20 11.94 -14.67 -3.13
N GLY A 21 12.46 -13.61 -3.75
CA GLY A 21 12.22 -13.31 -5.16
C GLY A 21 10.85 -12.71 -5.47
N GLU A 22 9.99 -12.55 -4.45
CA GLU A 22 8.63 -12.06 -4.64
C GLU A 22 8.57 -10.54 -4.80
N LEU A 23 7.70 -10.09 -5.72
CA LEU A 23 7.34 -8.69 -5.89
C LEU A 23 6.01 -8.42 -5.21
N GLY A 24 5.91 -7.27 -4.57
CA GLY A 24 4.68 -6.88 -3.91
C GLY A 24 4.71 -5.46 -3.38
N VAL A 25 3.72 -5.17 -2.56
CA VAL A 25 3.58 -3.91 -1.84
C VAL A 25 3.72 -4.19 -0.34
N TYR A 26 4.34 -3.25 0.35
CA TYR A 26 4.52 -3.36 1.79
C TYR A 26 4.24 -2.03 2.48
N VAL A 27 3.76 -2.10 3.71
CA VAL A 27 3.49 -0.97 4.59
C VAL A 27 4.24 -1.22 5.89
N LEU A 28 5.25 -0.41 6.18
CA LEU A 28 6.13 -0.59 7.32
C LEU A 28 5.77 0.33 8.48
N TRP A 29 5.88 -0.22 9.68
CA TRP A 29 5.71 0.43 10.95
C TRP A 29 6.96 0.14 11.80
N ASP A 30 7.73 1.17 12.12
CA ASP A 30 8.90 1.03 12.98
C ASP A 30 8.59 1.32 14.46
N GLY A 31 9.58 1.16 15.33
CA GLY A 31 9.41 1.36 16.76
C GLY A 31 8.99 2.77 17.20
N LEU A 32 9.04 3.75 16.29
CA LEU A 32 8.59 5.13 16.53
C LEU A 32 7.22 5.41 15.92
N ALA A 33 6.74 4.54 15.03
CA ALA A 33 5.46 4.70 14.34
C ALA A 33 4.29 4.38 15.29
N LYS A 34 3.42 5.36 15.55
CA LYS A 34 2.27 5.21 16.46
C LYS A 34 0.92 5.45 15.79
N ALA A 35 0.84 6.48 14.97
CA ALA A 35 -0.43 6.96 14.41
C ALA A 35 -0.49 6.83 12.89
N ARG A 36 0.64 6.63 12.26
CA ARG A 36 0.81 6.54 10.80
C ARG A 36 1.96 5.60 10.48
N PRO A 37 1.93 4.93 9.33
CA PRO A 37 3.04 4.09 8.92
C PRO A 37 4.33 4.90 8.75
N THR A 38 5.46 4.22 8.83
CA THR A 38 6.77 4.80 8.54
C THR A 38 6.98 4.91 7.04
N TYR A 39 6.61 3.86 6.31
CA TYR A 39 6.87 3.76 4.87
C TYR A 39 5.81 2.91 4.15
N ILE A 40 5.43 3.31 2.95
CA ILE A 40 4.66 2.51 1.99
C ILE A 40 5.51 2.37 0.74
N GLY A 41 5.69 1.17 0.22
CA GLY A 41 6.53 0.93 -0.93
C GLY A 41 6.16 -0.31 -1.73
N GLU A 42 6.82 -0.45 -2.87
CA GLU A 42 6.69 -1.59 -3.79
C GLU A 42 8.06 -2.12 -4.21
N GLY A 43 8.10 -3.32 -4.72
CA GLY A 43 9.26 -3.93 -5.35
C GLY A 43 9.57 -5.34 -4.86
N ASN A 44 10.84 -5.74 -4.97
CA ASN A 44 11.32 -6.99 -4.38
C ASN A 44 11.27 -6.88 -2.87
N ILE A 45 10.32 -7.59 -2.26
CA ILE A 45 9.95 -7.40 -0.86
C ILE A 45 11.15 -7.66 0.06
N LEU A 46 11.76 -8.82 -0.04
CA LEU A 46 12.85 -9.21 0.87
C LEU A 46 14.04 -8.24 0.76
N ARG A 47 14.44 -7.88 -0.45
CA ARG A 47 15.53 -6.93 -0.67
C ARG A 47 15.22 -5.57 -0.03
N ARG A 48 14.00 -5.07 -0.22
CA ARG A 48 13.58 -3.78 0.36
C ARG A 48 13.51 -3.82 1.88
N LEU A 49 13.05 -4.92 2.46
CA LEU A 49 13.01 -5.08 3.92
C LEU A 49 14.42 -5.05 4.51
N VAL A 50 15.40 -5.70 3.87
CA VAL A 50 16.81 -5.64 4.28
C VAL A 50 17.34 -4.21 4.17
N ASP A 51 17.07 -3.50 3.07
CA ASP A 51 17.49 -2.10 2.89
C ASP A 51 16.88 -1.16 3.95
N HIS A 52 15.70 -1.48 4.47
CA HIS A 52 14.99 -0.67 5.46
C HIS A 52 15.35 -1.02 6.91
N ASP A 53 15.77 -2.25 7.18
CA ASP A 53 16.14 -2.69 8.52
C ASP A 53 17.26 -1.83 9.12
N ASP A 54 18.19 -1.39 8.30
CA ASP A 54 19.30 -0.50 8.70
C ASP A 54 18.87 0.97 8.87
N ARG A 55 17.69 1.35 8.39
CA ARG A 55 17.25 2.75 8.32
C ARG A 55 16.21 3.14 9.35
N PHE A 56 15.41 2.16 9.79
CA PHE A 56 14.24 2.42 10.62
C PHE A 56 14.46 1.96 12.05
N ALA A 57 13.73 2.61 12.97
CA ALA A 57 13.82 2.27 14.38
C ALA A 57 13.26 0.87 14.65
N TRP A 58 13.99 0.08 15.40
CA TRP A 58 13.55 -1.24 15.82
C TRP A 58 12.49 -1.17 16.94
N PRO A 59 11.48 -2.04 17.02
CA PRO A 59 11.19 -3.13 16.07
C PRO A 59 10.56 -2.65 14.76
N LEU A 60 10.92 -3.31 13.66
CA LEU A 60 10.30 -3.10 12.35
C LEU A 60 9.27 -4.20 12.12
N ASP A 61 8.02 -3.83 11.92
CA ASP A 61 6.92 -4.73 11.56
C ASP A 61 6.08 -4.07 10.46
N GLY A 62 5.01 -4.67 10.06
CA GLY A 62 4.12 -4.11 9.06
C GLY A 62 3.30 -5.16 8.32
N PHE A 63 2.98 -4.83 7.09
CA PHE A 63 2.11 -5.64 6.24
C PHE A 63 2.71 -5.78 4.86
N VAL A 64 2.51 -6.95 4.26
CA VAL A 64 3.00 -7.30 2.93
C VAL A 64 1.87 -7.92 2.13
N SER A 65 1.74 -7.52 0.86
CA SER A 65 0.93 -8.22 -0.13
C SER A 65 1.82 -8.64 -1.30
N VAL A 66 1.97 -9.95 -1.50
CA VAL A 66 2.70 -10.51 -2.63
C VAL A 66 1.84 -10.39 -3.87
N LEU A 67 2.39 -9.80 -4.94
CA LEU A 67 1.70 -9.56 -6.21
C LEU A 67 2.21 -10.44 -7.33
N SER A 68 3.45 -10.92 -7.26
CA SER A 68 3.98 -11.88 -8.23
C SER A 68 3.37 -13.26 -8.03
N SER A 69 3.11 -13.93 -9.14
CA SER A 69 2.62 -15.31 -9.16
C SER A 69 2.89 -15.90 -10.55
N PRO A 70 2.77 -17.22 -10.75
CA PRO A 70 2.82 -17.80 -12.08
C PRO A 70 1.84 -17.20 -13.08
N GLN A 71 0.66 -16.75 -12.61
CA GLN A 71 -0.37 -16.11 -13.42
C GLN A 71 -0.14 -14.61 -13.61
N ARG A 72 0.72 -14.01 -12.79
CA ARG A 72 1.10 -12.58 -12.87
C ARG A 72 2.61 -12.46 -12.95
N PRO A 73 3.17 -12.48 -14.17
CA PRO A 73 4.62 -12.39 -14.37
C PRO A 73 5.19 -11.06 -13.87
N TRP A 74 6.49 -11.04 -13.66
CA TRP A 74 7.24 -9.96 -13.02
C TRP A 74 6.85 -8.53 -13.47
N GLN A 75 6.76 -8.29 -14.78
CA GLN A 75 6.41 -6.96 -15.29
C GLN A 75 5.00 -6.51 -14.88
N ARG A 76 4.02 -7.42 -14.90
CA ARG A 76 2.65 -7.13 -14.47
C ARG A 76 2.56 -6.94 -12.96
N ALA A 77 3.33 -7.71 -12.19
CA ALA A 77 3.40 -7.55 -10.75
C ALA A 77 4.02 -6.21 -10.37
N LYS A 78 5.09 -5.78 -11.07
CA LYS A 78 5.71 -4.47 -10.86
C LYS A 78 4.76 -3.34 -11.18
N THR A 79 4.07 -3.38 -12.32
CA THR A 79 3.06 -2.37 -12.69
C THR A 79 1.93 -2.30 -11.65
N ALA A 80 1.42 -3.45 -11.22
CA ALA A 80 0.40 -3.51 -10.17
C ALA A 80 0.93 -2.92 -8.85
N GLY A 81 2.17 -3.22 -8.46
CA GLY A 81 2.82 -2.67 -7.28
C GLY A 81 2.88 -1.15 -7.29
N THR A 82 3.36 -0.56 -8.39
CA THR A 82 3.43 0.89 -8.57
C THR A 82 2.05 1.56 -8.45
N ILE A 83 1.02 0.95 -9.05
CA ILE A 83 -0.35 1.46 -8.97
C ILE A 83 -0.87 1.39 -7.53
N VAL A 84 -0.70 0.25 -6.86
CA VAL A 84 -1.17 0.04 -5.48
C VAL A 84 -0.46 0.98 -4.51
N GLU A 85 0.86 1.14 -4.62
CA GLU A 85 1.64 2.08 -3.81
C GLU A 85 1.11 3.50 -3.94
N ALA A 86 0.95 4.00 -5.18
CA ALA A 86 0.49 5.37 -5.43
C ALA A 86 -0.92 5.61 -4.86
N MET A 87 -1.84 4.65 -5.03
CA MET A 87 -3.20 4.77 -4.54
C MET A 87 -3.27 4.64 -3.01
N LEU A 88 -2.49 3.74 -2.38
CA LEU A 88 -2.41 3.64 -0.92
C LEU A 88 -1.84 4.91 -0.28
N LEU A 89 -0.81 5.52 -0.88
CA LEU A 89 -0.26 6.79 -0.42
C LEU A 89 -1.31 7.90 -0.44
N ARG A 90 -2.16 7.92 -1.47
CA ARG A 90 -3.26 8.88 -1.56
C ARG A 90 -4.30 8.64 -0.46
N VAL A 91 -4.71 7.39 -0.22
CA VAL A 91 -5.62 7.01 0.88
C VAL A 91 -5.03 7.39 2.23
N ALA A 92 -3.75 7.06 2.46
CA ALA A 92 -3.06 7.40 3.70
C ALA A 92 -3.06 8.92 3.96
N LYS A 93 -2.82 9.72 2.91
CA LYS A 93 -2.91 11.18 2.99
C LYS A 93 -4.33 11.67 3.33
N HIS A 94 -5.36 11.13 2.66
CA HIS A 94 -6.75 11.52 2.90
C HIS A 94 -7.25 11.14 4.30
N THR A 95 -6.65 10.13 4.92
CA THR A 95 -7.02 9.63 6.25
C THR A 95 -6.12 10.14 7.38
N ASP A 96 -5.27 11.16 7.09
CA ASP A 96 -4.27 11.70 8.02
C ASP A 96 -3.27 10.64 8.54
N ARG A 97 -2.97 9.65 7.70
CA ARG A 97 -2.03 8.55 7.97
C ARG A 97 -0.86 8.52 6.98
N ALA A 98 -0.55 9.67 6.37
CA ALA A 98 0.57 9.74 5.43
C ALA A 98 1.86 9.23 6.09
N PRO A 99 2.64 8.38 5.41
CA PRO A 99 3.87 7.84 5.96
C PRO A 99 4.84 8.93 6.39
N SER A 100 5.62 8.66 7.45
CA SER A 100 6.56 9.65 7.97
C SER A 100 7.77 9.88 7.08
N VAL A 101 8.14 8.91 6.25
CA VAL A 101 9.40 8.92 5.49
C VAL A 101 9.18 9.11 3.98
N ASN A 102 8.21 8.47 3.34
CA ASN A 102 8.05 8.62 1.90
C ASN A 102 7.00 9.66 1.49
N VAL A 103 7.33 10.89 1.63
CA VAL A 103 6.51 12.01 1.13
C VAL A 103 7.20 12.62 -0.09
N ALA A 104 7.37 11.84 -1.16
CA ALA A 104 7.92 12.39 -2.40
C ALA A 104 6.82 13.15 -3.17
N PRO A 105 7.02 14.45 -3.49
CA PRO A 105 6.04 15.25 -4.24
C PRO A 105 5.68 14.68 -5.62
N GLY A 106 6.56 13.86 -6.21
CA GLY A 106 6.35 13.23 -7.51
C GLY A 106 5.31 12.11 -7.54
N GLN A 107 5.01 11.50 -6.40
CA GLN A 107 4.06 10.37 -6.33
C GLN A 107 2.60 10.80 -6.56
N LEU A 108 2.25 12.07 -6.32
CA LEU A 108 0.91 12.58 -6.61
C LEU A 108 0.68 12.75 -8.12
N ARG A 109 1.72 13.03 -8.90
CA ARG A 109 1.65 13.13 -10.38
C ARG A 109 1.48 11.76 -11.05
N ALA A 110 1.89 10.69 -10.36
CA ALA A 110 1.76 9.34 -10.88
C ALA A 110 0.30 8.89 -11.10
N LEU A 111 -0.66 9.46 -10.38
CA LEU A 111 -2.08 9.11 -10.53
C LEU A 111 -2.64 9.51 -11.89
N ASP A 112 -2.25 10.69 -12.41
CA ASP A 112 -2.67 11.16 -13.74
C ASP A 112 -2.12 10.24 -14.83
N ASP A 113 -0.86 9.82 -14.69
CA ASP A 113 -0.22 8.90 -15.62
C ASP A 113 -0.83 7.50 -15.54
N ILE A 114 -1.14 7.02 -14.34
CA ILE A 114 -1.83 5.75 -14.12
C ILE A 114 -3.21 5.78 -14.79
N PHE A 115 -3.98 6.83 -14.56
CA PHE A 115 -5.31 6.96 -15.16
C PHE A 115 -5.23 7.04 -16.68
N ARG A 116 -4.28 7.82 -17.21
CA ARG A 116 -4.07 7.96 -18.68
C ARG A 116 -3.71 6.62 -19.33
N GLN A 117 -2.95 5.76 -18.64
CA GLN A 117 -2.51 4.47 -19.17
C GLN A 117 -3.55 3.34 -18.99
N HIS A 118 -4.31 3.36 -17.91
CA HIS A 118 -5.15 2.24 -17.49
C HIS A 118 -6.64 2.57 -17.40
N GLY A 119 -7.01 3.86 -17.51
CA GLY A 119 -8.37 4.33 -17.24
C GLY A 119 -8.75 4.15 -15.78
N THR A 120 -10.01 3.87 -15.51
CA THR A 120 -10.50 3.59 -14.16
C THR A 120 -9.81 2.36 -13.57
N VAL A 121 -9.20 2.53 -12.40
CA VAL A 121 -8.53 1.46 -11.65
C VAL A 121 -9.28 1.20 -10.37
N ARG A 122 -9.51 -0.08 -10.04
CA ARG A 122 -10.03 -0.53 -8.75
C ARG A 122 -9.02 -1.43 -8.06
N ILE A 123 -8.72 -1.11 -6.82
CA ILE A 123 -7.99 -2.01 -5.92
C ILE A 123 -8.97 -2.58 -4.90
N ASN A 124 -9.01 -3.88 -4.79
CA ASN A 124 -9.71 -4.59 -3.73
C ASN A 124 -8.69 -5.03 -2.68
N VAL A 125 -8.85 -4.56 -1.46
CA VAL A 125 -7.94 -4.83 -0.34
C VAL A 125 -8.60 -5.81 0.62
N PHE A 126 -7.89 -6.90 0.88
CA PHE A 126 -8.29 -8.00 1.76
C PHE A 126 -7.26 -8.16 2.88
N GLY A 127 -7.51 -9.13 3.76
CA GLY A 127 -6.59 -9.50 4.82
C GLY A 127 -6.52 -8.44 5.92
N MET A 128 -5.31 -8.11 6.35
CA MET A 128 -5.10 -7.15 7.44
C MET A 128 -5.25 -5.70 6.95
N ASP A 129 -5.70 -4.80 7.82
CA ASP A 129 -5.72 -3.36 7.52
C ASP A 129 -4.31 -2.76 7.62
N PRO A 130 -3.64 -2.45 6.49
CA PRO A 130 -2.25 -2.03 6.50
C PRO A 130 -2.05 -0.59 7.01
N LEU A 131 -3.12 0.20 7.11
CA LEU A 131 -3.09 1.58 7.58
C LEU A 131 -3.41 1.72 9.07
N ARG A 132 -3.42 0.60 9.82
CA ARG A 132 -3.44 0.57 11.29
C ARG A 132 -2.14 0.00 11.82
N PRO A 133 -1.70 0.41 13.03
CA PRO A 133 -0.55 -0.21 13.67
C PRO A 133 -0.71 -1.73 13.75
N PRO A 134 0.36 -2.52 13.55
CA PRO A 134 0.27 -3.98 13.53
C PRO A 134 -0.42 -4.61 14.76
N GLU A 135 -0.19 -4.04 15.94
CA GLU A 135 -0.81 -4.49 17.21
C GLU A 135 -2.29 -4.15 17.33
N GLU A 136 -2.78 -3.14 16.59
CA GLU A 136 -4.19 -2.70 16.58
C GLU A 136 -4.93 -3.17 15.32
N SER A 137 -4.22 -3.74 14.36
CA SER A 137 -4.80 -4.16 13.09
C SER A 137 -5.58 -5.46 13.25
N SER A 138 -6.70 -5.55 12.56
CA SER A 138 -7.53 -6.74 12.44
C SER A 138 -7.78 -7.05 10.97
N CYS A 139 -8.25 -8.27 10.71
CA CYS A 139 -8.71 -8.63 9.38
C CYS A 139 -9.85 -7.70 8.94
N ILE A 140 -9.76 -7.25 7.69
CA ILE A 140 -10.82 -6.50 7.03
C ILE A 140 -12.02 -7.45 6.85
N GLU A 141 -13.18 -7.07 7.35
CA GLU A 141 -14.41 -7.81 7.07
C GLU A 141 -14.80 -7.59 5.60
N GLY A 142 -14.69 -8.63 4.80
CA GLY A 142 -14.92 -8.57 3.36
C GLY A 142 -13.78 -7.88 2.61
N THR A 143 -14.10 -6.78 1.93
CA THR A 143 -13.15 -6.07 1.05
C THR A 143 -13.27 -4.58 1.26
N LYS A 144 -12.14 -3.88 1.38
CA LYS A 144 -12.10 -2.42 1.23
C LYS A 144 -11.66 -2.05 -0.18
N ARG A 145 -12.32 -1.09 -0.78
CA ARG A 145 -12.06 -0.66 -2.16
C ARG A 145 -11.37 0.68 -2.19
N ILE A 146 -10.47 0.81 -3.17
CA ILE A 146 -9.87 2.08 -3.60
C ILE A 146 -10.16 2.18 -5.09
N VAL A 147 -10.71 3.31 -5.55
CA VAL A 147 -11.05 3.52 -6.96
C VAL A 147 -10.44 4.82 -7.44
N LEU A 148 -9.64 4.74 -8.49
CA LEU A 148 -9.15 5.88 -9.26
C LEU A 148 -10.09 6.09 -10.45
N HIS A 149 -10.68 7.27 -10.56
CA HIS A 149 -11.62 7.60 -11.62
C HIS A 149 -11.55 9.07 -12.02
N GLU A 150 -12.15 9.40 -13.16
CA GLU A 150 -12.28 10.77 -13.65
C GLU A 150 -13.57 11.39 -13.11
N LEU A 151 -13.46 12.65 -12.71
CA LEU A 151 -14.59 13.49 -12.34
C LEU A 151 -15.23 14.13 -13.58
N SER A 152 -16.45 14.65 -13.43
CA SER A 152 -17.19 15.31 -14.51
C SER A 152 -16.52 16.57 -15.07
N ASP A 153 -15.61 17.17 -14.30
CA ASP A 153 -14.81 18.34 -14.70
C ASP A 153 -13.45 17.98 -15.34
N GLY A 154 -13.19 16.67 -15.52
CA GLY A 154 -11.94 16.14 -16.07
C GLY A 154 -10.82 15.99 -15.04
N GLY A 155 -11.09 16.26 -13.77
CA GLY A 155 -10.17 15.98 -12.67
C GLY A 155 -10.09 14.47 -12.36
N ILE A 156 -9.02 14.05 -11.72
CA ILE A 156 -8.84 12.64 -11.31
C ILE A 156 -8.90 12.57 -9.79
N GLU A 157 -9.70 11.64 -9.29
CA GLU A 157 -9.91 11.44 -7.86
C GLU A 157 -9.71 9.98 -7.44
N VAL A 158 -9.32 9.80 -6.17
CA VAL A 158 -9.26 8.49 -5.52
C VAL A 158 -10.33 8.44 -4.43
N ASP A 159 -11.34 7.62 -4.68
CA ASP A 159 -12.33 7.24 -3.68
C ASP A 159 -11.86 6.03 -2.88
N HIS A 160 -12.21 5.96 -1.60
CA HIS A 160 -11.82 4.84 -0.74
C HIS A 160 -12.80 4.60 0.43
N GLU A 161 -12.79 3.38 0.95
CA GLU A 161 -13.66 2.96 2.06
C GLU A 161 -13.00 3.09 3.45
N TRP A 162 -11.86 3.78 3.58
CA TRP A 162 -11.27 4.14 4.87
C TRP A 162 -11.89 5.42 5.42
N GLY A 163 -12.43 5.36 6.64
CA GLY A 163 -12.93 6.55 7.34
C GLY A 163 -11.80 7.54 7.67
N ARG A 164 -12.12 8.84 7.69
CA ARG A 164 -11.23 9.85 8.26
C ARG A 164 -11.02 9.57 9.74
N ARG A 165 -9.80 9.72 10.24
CA ARG A 165 -9.52 9.63 11.67
C ARG A 165 -10.27 10.76 12.37
N ARG A 166 -11.24 10.44 13.25
CA ARG A 166 -11.80 11.43 14.15
C ARG A 166 -10.71 11.83 15.14
N VAL A 167 -10.18 13.04 15.00
CA VAL A 167 -9.35 13.64 16.05
C VAL A 167 -10.27 13.84 17.24
N ARG A 168 -10.05 13.08 18.31
CA ARG A 168 -10.68 13.38 19.59
C ARG A 168 -9.92 14.58 20.16
N HIS A 169 -10.58 15.74 20.18
CA HIS A 169 -10.13 16.90 20.93
C HIS A 169 -10.30 16.67 22.42
#